data_02abd283d400d1c8552a6d713ecbbd2c
#
_entry.id   02abd283d400d1c8552a6d713ecbbd2c
#
_cell.length_a   1.000
_cell.length_b   1.000
_cell.length_c   1.000
_cell.angle_alpha   90.00
_cell.angle_beta   90.00
_cell.angle_gamma   90.00
#
_symmetry.space_group_name_H-M   'P 1'
#
loop_
_entity.id
_entity.type
_entity.pdbx_description
1 polymer ?
#
loop_
_entity_poly.entity_id
_entity_poly.type
_entity_poly.pdbx_seq_one_letter_code
_entity_poly.pdbx_strand_id
1 'polypeptide(L)'
;MTGSPPMESDAGSAEWLSLSDDLLAGLVHALNNRVTALSVFAELITLGDSQMASGGLLATEVGKLQRLSALMAMLPARSQAAEALEVDPVLNDAIALHAQHPRLRAIECVLERSGELPPLRAARWVLLRLLLLVVHAARVAAEAARRERVTLHLAGDADSVSLRAFALDDGGAYAAALAVRCGGALLQVGDELQLTLPSLREVRRREQVVRAAD
;
A
#
# COMPACT_ATOMS: atom_id res chain seq x y z
N MET A 1 32.75 -3.91 17.22
CA MET A 1 32.47 -2.59 16.62
C MET A 1 31.00 -2.61 16.19
N THR A 2 30.13 -2.08 17.02
CA THR A 2 28.69 -2.01 16.77
C THR A 2 28.41 -0.79 15.89
N GLY A 3 28.30 -1.02 14.57
CA GLY A 3 27.84 -0.02 13.64
C GLY A 3 26.38 0.32 13.93
N SER A 4 26.09 1.54 14.33
CA SER A 4 24.72 2.08 14.37
C SER A 4 24.09 1.91 12.97
N PRO A 5 22.80 1.52 12.88
CA PRO A 5 22.13 1.48 11.60
C PRO A 5 22.16 2.89 10.96
N PRO A 6 22.33 2.99 9.63
CA PRO A 6 22.30 4.28 8.96
C PRO A 6 20.98 4.98 9.28
N MET A 7 21.08 6.22 9.77
CA MET A 7 19.92 7.09 9.96
C MET A 7 19.18 7.20 8.62
N GLU A 8 17.86 6.95 8.64
CA GLU A 8 16.98 7.21 7.50
C GLU A 8 17.27 8.64 7.03
N SER A 9 17.59 8.82 5.75
CA SER A 9 17.92 10.15 5.23
C SER A 9 16.70 11.06 5.41
N ASP A 10 16.89 12.26 5.96
CA ASP A 10 15.81 13.22 6.27
C ASP A 10 14.88 13.50 5.08
N ALA A 11 15.39 13.44 3.85
CA ALA A 11 14.59 13.64 2.63
C ALA A 11 13.56 12.52 2.39
N GLY A 12 13.94 11.27 2.66
CA GLY A 12 13.02 10.13 2.47
C GLY A 12 11.93 10.05 3.54
N SER A 13 12.22 10.52 4.76
CA SER A 13 11.19 10.64 5.81
C SER A 13 10.19 11.74 5.49
N ALA A 14 10.59 12.85 4.86
CA ALA A 14 9.71 13.94 4.47
C ALA A 14 8.68 13.52 3.40
N GLU A 15 9.10 12.77 2.37
CA GLU A 15 8.19 12.24 1.35
C GLU A 15 7.12 11.32 1.94
N TRP A 16 7.54 10.38 2.81
CA TRP A 16 6.60 9.51 3.52
C TRP A 16 5.66 10.30 4.43
N LEU A 17 6.15 11.30 5.15
CA LEU A 17 5.32 12.14 6.02
C LEU A 17 4.26 12.89 5.21
N SER A 18 4.65 13.51 4.09
CA SER A 18 3.70 14.20 3.20
C SER A 18 2.61 13.24 2.68
N LEU A 19 3.00 12.07 2.17
CA LEU A 19 2.02 11.06 1.72
C LEU A 19 1.12 10.58 2.86
N SER A 20 1.70 10.32 4.03
CA SER A 20 0.95 9.87 5.22
C SER A 20 -0.08 10.91 5.67
N ASP A 21 0.28 12.20 5.67
CA ASP A 21 -0.61 13.30 6.04
C ASP A 21 -1.76 13.43 5.05
N ASP A 22 -1.50 13.34 3.74
CA ASP A 22 -2.53 13.34 2.70
C ASP A 22 -3.49 12.15 2.84
N LEU A 23 -2.96 10.95 3.12
CA LEU A 23 -3.79 9.76 3.34
C LEU A 23 -4.66 9.90 4.59
N LEU A 24 -4.09 10.43 5.70
CA LEU A 24 -4.84 10.69 6.92
C LEU A 24 -5.95 11.72 6.70
N ALA A 25 -5.65 12.83 6.01
CA ALA A 25 -6.64 13.84 5.68
C ALA A 25 -7.80 13.26 4.87
N GLY A 26 -7.52 12.44 3.87
CA GLY A 26 -8.52 11.74 3.07
C GLY A 26 -9.35 10.75 3.88
N LEU A 27 -8.71 9.95 4.75
CA LEU A 27 -9.38 9.00 5.63
C LEU A 27 -10.31 9.72 6.63
N VAL A 28 -9.84 10.81 7.25
CA VAL A 28 -10.65 11.62 8.17
C VAL A 28 -11.86 12.23 7.45
N HIS A 29 -11.66 12.76 6.23
CA HIS A 29 -12.77 13.26 5.42
C HIS A 29 -13.80 12.17 5.09
N ALA A 30 -13.33 11.00 4.65
CA ALA A 30 -14.20 9.86 4.36
C ALA A 30 -14.95 9.37 5.62
N LEU A 31 -14.28 9.34 6.77
CA LEU A 31 -14.87 8.98 8.07
C LEU A 31 -16.00 9.96 8.44
N ASN A 32 -15.74 11.27 8.38
CA ASN A 32 -16.72 12.30 8.70
C ASN A 32 -17.96 12.20 7.81
N ASN A 33 -17.77 11.93 6.51
CA ASN A 33 -18.90 11.73 5.59
C ASN A 33 -19.76 10.50 5.98
N ARG A 34 -19.15 9.41 6.49
CA ARG A 34 -19.89 8.23 6.95
C ARG A 34 -20.62 8.48 8.27
N VAL A 35 -19.98 9.21 9.19
CA VAL A 35 -20.63 9.61 10.45
C VAL A 35 -21.84 10.49 10.16
N THR A 36 -21.73 11.48 9.26
CA THR A 36 -22.85 12.31 8.85
C THR A 36 -23.98 11.48 8.24
N ALA A 37 -23.67 10.56 7.33
CA ALA A 37 -24.68 9.66 6.76
C ALA A 37 -25.39 8.83 7.83
N LEU A 38 -24.65 8.28 8.79
CA LEU A 38 -25.24 7.51 9.91
C LEU A 38 -26.11 8.38 10.81
N SER A 39 -25.75 9.64 11.06
CA SER A 39 -26.57 10.59 11.82
C SER A 39 -27.90 10.88 11.12
N VAL A 40 -27.87 11.09 9.79
CA VAL A 40 -29.11 11.27 9.00
C VAL A 40 -29.99 10.02 9.06
N PHE A 41 -29.43 8.81 8.96
CA PHE A 41 -30.19 7.57 9.10
C PHE A 41 -30.82 7.45 10.50
N ALA A 42 -30.09 7.83 11.56
CA ALA A 42 -30.63 7.78 12.92
C ALA A 42 -31.80 8.76 13.10
N GLU A 43 -31.74 9.95 12.52
CA GLU A 43 -32.84 10.94 12.53
C GLU A 43 -34.07 10.42 11.78
N LEU A 44 -33.91 9.84 10.59
CA LEU A 44 -35.01 9.28 9.79
C LEU A 44 -35.72 8.13 10.53
N ILE A 45 -34.94 7.24 11.17
CA ILE A 45 -35.51 6.17 12.01
C ILE A 45 -36.30 6.76 13.17
N THR A 46 -35.80 7.81 13.80
CA THR A 46 -36.51 8.48 14.92
C THR A 46 -37.80 9.14 14.46
N LEU A 47 -37.88 9.63 13.22
CA LEU A 47 -39.08 10.21 12.61
C LEU A 47 -40.09 9.17 12.13
N GLY A 48 -39.81 7.87 12.30
CA GLY A 48 -40.73 6.76 11.98
C GLY A 48 -40.73 6.35 10.51
N ASP A 49 -39.73 6.75 9.71
CA ASP A 49 -39.57 6.27 8.33
C ASP A 49 -39.07 4.82 8.31
N SER A 50 -40.04 3.89 8.32
CA SER A 50 -39.80 2.45 8.36
C SER A 50 -39.16 1.88 7.08
N GLN A 51 -39.20 2.61 5.94
CA GLN A 51 -38.54 2.15 4.71
C GLN A 51 -37.03 2.36 4.76
N MET A 52 -36.57 3.41 5.42
CA MET A 52 -35.15 3.66 5.66
C MET A 52 -34.58 2.80 6.80
N ALA A 53 -35.41 2.30 7.69
CA ALA A 53 -35.06 1.31 8.72
C ALA A 53 -34.74 -0.08 8.15
N SER A 54 -34.84 -0.29 6.82
CA SER A 54 -34.39 -1.55 6.20
C SER A 54 -32.90 -1.76 6.49
N GLY A 55 -32.60 -2.73 7.38
CA GLY A 55 -31.26 -2.94 7.99
C GLY A 55 -30.08 -3.10 7.02
N GLY A 56 -30.34 -3.20 5.70
CA GLY A 56 -29.33 -3.33 4.68
C GLY A 56 -28.51 -2.05 4.44
N LEU A 57 -29.11 -0.87 4.42
CA LEU A 57 -28.38 0.39 4.19
C LEU A 57 -27.51 0.75 5.38
N LEU A 58 -28.04 0.64 6.60
CA LEU A 58 -27.28 0.89 7.82
C LEU A 58 -26.11 -0.07 7.96
N ALA A 59 -26.34 -1.38 7.74
CA ALA A 59 -25.29 -2.38 7.77
C ALA A 59 -24.18 -2.09 6.73
N THR A 60 -24.56 -1.64 5.53
CA THR A 60 -23.62 -1.24 4.49
C THR A 60 -22.75 -0.05 4.94
N GLU A 61 -23.33 1.00 5.53
CA GLU A 61 -22.57 2.18 6.00
C GLU A 61 -21.67 1.84 7.20
N VAL A 62 -22.15 1.00 8.13
CA VAL A 62 -21.32 0.48 9.22
C VAL A 62 -20.14 -0.35 8.69
N GLY A 63 -20.37 -1.20 7.69
CA GLY A 63 -19.30 -1.96 7.03
C GLY A 63 -18.24 -1.06 6.36
N LYS A 64 -18.65 0.03 5.71
CA LYS A 64 -17.73 1.03 5.15
C LYS A 64 -16.92 1.74 6.24
N LEU A 65 -17.56 2.09 7.37
CA LEU A 65 -16.90 2.69 8.52
C LEU A 65 -15.85 1.75 9.13
N GLN A 66 -16.19 0.47 9.31
CA GLN A 66 -15.27 -0.55 9.80
C GLN A 66 -14.05 -0.70 8.87
N ARG A 67 -14.26 -0.67 7.54
CA ARG A 67 -13.18 -0.73 6.57
C ARG A 67 -12.26 0.49 6.67
N LEU A 68 -12.80 1.71 6.79
CA LEU A 68 -11.99 2.93 6.99
C LEU A 68 -11.17 2.85 8.28
N SER A 69 -11.77 2.39 9.38
CA SER A 69 -11.07 2.18 10.65
C SER A 69 -9.92 1.15 10.51
N ALA A 70 -10.15 0.06 9.78
CA ALA A 70 -9.12 -0.94 9.50
C ALA A 70 -7.96 -0.35 8.68
N LEU A 71 -8.25 0.46 7.65
CA LEU A 71 -7.24 1.15 6.85
C LEU A 71 -6.42 2.13 7.70
N MET A 72 -7.05 2.94 8.55
CA MET A 72 -6.35 3.84 9.47
C MET A 72 -5.41 3.08 10.41
N ALA A 73 -5.82 1.90 10.88
CA ALA A 73 -5.02 1.06 11.77
C ALA A 73 -3.74 0.48 11.11
N MET A 74 -3.62 0.54 9.79
CA MET A 74 -2.44 0.05 9.04
C MET A 74 -1.32 1.09 8.91
N LEU A 75 -1.62 2.39 9.05
CA LEU A 75 -0.63 3.46 8.86
C LEU A 75 0.50 3.48 9.91
N PRO A 76 0.25 3.25 11.22
CA PRO A 76 1.31 3.21 12.22
C PRO A 76 2.24 2.00 12.06
N ALA A 77 3.54 2.21 12.20
CA ALA A 77 4.51 1.12 12.27
C ALA A 77 4.32 0.34 13.58
N ARG A 78 3.98 -0.96 13.51
CA ARG A 78 3.66 -1.77 14.69
C ARG A 78 4.72 -2.81 15.05
N SER A 79 5.19 -3.59 14.09
CA SER A 79 6.15 -4.67 14.33
C SER A 79 7.27 -4.62 13.30
N GLN A 80 8.50 -4.80 13.78
CA GLN A 80 9.68 -4.90 12.90
C GLN A 80 10.03 -6.35 12.52
N ALA A 81 9.35 -7.32 13.11
CA ALA A 81 9.61 -8.72 12.82
C ALA A 81 9.22 -9.07 11.38
N ALA A 82 10.15 -9.68 10.66
CA ALA A 82 9.88 -10.21 9.33
C ALA A 82 9.11 -11.53 9.45
N GLU A 83 8.03 -11.66 8.70
CA GLU A 83 7.17 -12.83 8.63
C GLU A 83 6.95 -13.27 7.18
N ALA A 84 6.40 -14.47 6.99
CA ALA A 84 5.98 -14.92 5.67
C ALA A 84 4.67 -14.24 5.30
N LEU A 85 4.65 -13.50 4.17
CA LEU A 85 3.53 -12.68 3.72
C LEU A 85 3.19 -12.99 2.26
N GLU A 86 1.91 -13.01 1.95
CA GLU A 86 1.42 -12.92 0.58
C GLU A 86 1.41 -11.45 0.15
N VAL A 87 2.00 -11.15 -1.00
CA VAL A 87 2.12 -9.76 -1.50
C VAL A 87 0.77 -9.19 -1.94
N ASP A 88 -0.07 -10.00 -2.58
CA ASP A 88 -1.33 -9.55 -3.17
C ASP A 88 -2.31 -8.91 -2.16
N PRO A 89 -2.59 -9.48 -0.97
CA PRO A 89 -3.39 -8.82 0.06
C PRO A 89 -2.80 -7.48 0.50
N VAL A 90 -1.47 -7.38 0.66
CA VAL A 90 -0.82 -6.14 1.10
C VAL A 90 -0.87 -5.07 0.02
N LEU A 91 -0.73 -5.45 -1.26
CA LEU A 91 -0.89 -4.53 -2.38
C LEU A 91 -2.34 -4.03 -2.51
N ASN A 92 -3.33 -4.91 -2.33
CA ASN A 92 -4.74 -4.49 -2.30
C ASN A 92 -5.03 -3.51 -1.15
N ASP A 93 -4.43 -3.72 0.02
CA ASP A 93 -4.52 -2.76 1.14
C ASP A 93 -3.86 -1.42 0.79
N ALA A 94 -2.69 -1.43 0.13
CA ALA A 94 -2.01 -0.22 -0.34
C ALA A 94 -2.86 0.56 -1.36
N ILE A 95 -3.45 -0.12 -2.34
CA ILE A 95 -4.35 0.49 -3.32
C ILE A 95 -5.59 1.09 -2.64
N ALA A 96 -6.18 0.36 -1.69
CA ALA A 96 -7.37 0.81 -0.95
C ALA A 96 -7.08 2.02 -0.04
N LEU A 97 -5.91 2.05 0.61
CA LEU A 97 -5.43 3.21 1.36
C LEU A 97 -5.22 4.41 0.44
N HIS A 98 -4.51 4.21 -0.67
CA HIS A 98 -4.21 5.28 -1.62
C HIS A 98 -5.47 5.80 -2.34
N ALA A 99 -6.55 5.01 -2.43
CA ALA A 99 -7.84 5.47 -2.93
C ALA A 99 -8.50 6.54 -2.03
N GLN A 100 -7.99 6.74 -0.82
CA GLN A 100 -8.43 7.83 0.09
C GLN A 100 -7.65 9.13 -0.12
N HIS A 101 -6.59 9.14 -0.96
CA HIS A 101 -5.79 10.33 -1.22
C HIS A 101 -6.64 11.46 -1.80
N PRO A 102 -6.65 12.69 -1.24
CA PRO A 102 -7.60 13.74 -1.61
C PRO A 102 -7.56 14.10 -3.11
N ARG A 103 -6.35 14.20 -3.68
CA ARG A 103 -6.13 14.64 -5.07
C ARG A 103 -6.15 13.48 -6.06
N LEU A 104 -5.50 12.36 -5.73
CA LEU A 104 -5.23 11.28 -6.68
C LEU A 104 -6.29 10.17 -6.70
N ARG A 105 -7.31 10.25 -5.86
CA ARG A 105 -8.39 9.22 -5.76
C ARG A 105 -9.19 9.02 -7.04
N ALA A 106 -9.22 10.04 -7.91
CA ALA A 106 -9.95 9.96 -9.18
C ALA A 106 -9.23 9.08 -10.23
N ILE A 107 -7.92 8.85 -10.06
CA ILE A 107 -7.16 7.99 -10.97
C ILE A 107 -7.40 6.53 -10.61
N GLU A 108 -8.03 5.80 -11.52
CA GLU A 108 -8.29 4.38 -11.34
C GLU A 108 -6.97 3.59 -11.28
N CYS A 109 -6.87 2.67 -10.33
CA CYS A 109 -5.73 1.75 -10.23
C CYS A 109 -6.20 0.33 -10.57
N VAL A 110 -5.71 -0.20 -11.68
CA VAL A 110 -6.02 -1.55 -12.15
C VAL A 110 -4.85 -2.47 -11.81
N LEU A 111 -5.13 -3.60 -11.20
CA LEU A 111 -4.12 -4.60 -10.85
C LEU A 111 -4.25 -5.81 -11.76
N GLU A 112 -3.23 -6.03 -12.59
CA GLU A 112 -3.08 -7.22 -13.44
C GLU A 112 -2.11 -8.19 -12.77
N ARG A 113 -2.47 -9.48 -12.78
CA ARG A 113 -1.71 -10.55 -12.15
C ARG A 113 -1.27 -11.57 -13.17
N SER A 114 -0.02 -12.06 -13.02
CA SER A 114 0.50 -13.15 -13.87
C SER A 114 1.45 -14.05 -13.07
N GLY A 115 1.48 -15.32 -13.42
CA GLY A 115 2.30 -16.33 -12.75
C GLY A 115 1.80 -16.70 -11.37
N GLU A 116 2.60 -17.48 -10.66
CA GLU A 116 2.35 -17.88 -9.27
C GLU A 116 3.05 -16.88 -8.35
N LEU A 117 2.32 -16.35 -7.36
CA LEU A 117 2.84 -15.37 -6.42
C LEU A 117 3.34 -16.09 -5.15
N PRO A 118 4.64 -16.34 -5.02
CA PRO A 118 5.19 -17.00 -3.85
C PRO A 118 5.15 -16.06 -2.63
N PRO A 119 5.12 -16.62 -1.40
CA PRO A 119 5.21 -15.81 -0.19
C PRO A 119 6.58 -15.13 -0.10
N LEU A 120 6.59 -13.91 0.45
CA LEU A 120 7.75 -13.09 0.72
C LEU A 120 8.12 -13.15 2.21
N ARG A 121 9.35 -12.77 2.55
CA ARG A 121 9.77 -12.54 3.94
C ARG A 121 10.01 -11.05 4.18
N ALA A 122 9.07 -10.39 4.84
CA ALA A 122 9.16 -8.96 5.14
C ALA A 122 8.40 -8.61 6.42
N ALA A 123 8.72 -7.47 7.03
CA ALA A 123 7.82 -6.86 8.00
C ALA A 123 6.64 -6.22 7.25
N ARG A 124 5.40 -6.58 7.62
CA ARG A 124 4.18 -6.14 6.92
C ARG A 124 4.12 -4.63 6.69
N TRP A 125 4.47 -3.84 7.71
CA TRP A 125 4.42 -2.39 7.60
C TRP A 125 5.49 -1.82 6.63
N VAL A 126 6.67 -2.46 6.52
CA VAL A 126 7.72 -2.06 5.55
C VAL A 126 7.23 -2.31 4.13
N LEU A 127 6.68 -3.51 3.90
CA LEU A 127 6.11 -3.88 2.60
C LEU A 127 4.94 -2.97 2.23
N LEU A 128 4.02 -2.69 3.15
CA LEU A 128 2.87 -1.80 2.92
C LEU A 128 3.33 -0.39 2.52
N ARG A 129 4.28 0.20 3.25
CA ARG A 129 4.82 1.52 2.93
C ARG A 129 5.50 1.55 1.56
N LEU A 130 6.32 0.55 1.27
CA LEU A 130 6.96 0.40 -0.04
C LEU A 130 5.93 0.37 -1.15
N LEU A 131 4.91 -0.48 -1.04
CA LEU A 131 3.84 -0.61 -2.03
C LEU A 131 3.00 0.67 -2.14
N LEU A 132 2.75 1.38 -1.03
CA LEU A 132 2.08 2.69 -1.03
C LEU A 132 2.86 3.73 -1.84
N LEU A 133 4.18 3.79 -1.67
CA LEU A 133 5.05 4.71 -2.42
C LEU A 133 5.06 4.38 -3.92
N VAL A 134 5.12 3.09 -4.28
CA VAL A 134 5.04 2.66 -5.68
C VAL A 134 3.68 3.04 -6.30
N VAL A 135 2.58 2.80 -5.60
CA VAL A 135 1.22 3.20 -6.04
C VAL A 135 1.12 4.72 -6.15
N HIS A 136 1.72 5.47 -5.21
CA HIS A 136 1.75 6.92 -5.24
C HIS A 136 2.50 7.44 -6.46
N ALA A 137 3.73 7.00 -6.69
CA ALA A 137 4.54 7.38 -7.85
C ALA A 137 3.79 7.11 -9.17
N ALA A 138 3.17 5.93 -9.29
CA ALA A 138 2.39 5.57 -10.47
C ALA A 138 1.19 6.50 -10.70
N ARG A 139 0.45 6.87 -9.65
CA ARG A 139 -0.69 7.80 -9.77
C ARG A 139 -0.27 9.23 -10.03
N VAL A 140 0.83 9.70 -9.42
CA VAL A 140 1.40 11.03 -9.71
C VAL A 140 1.83 11.11 -11.16
N ALA A 141 2.51 10.08 -11.68
CA ALA A 141 2.89 10.02 -13.09
C ALA A 141 1.67 9.99 -14.02
N ALA A 142 0.62 9.24 -13.67
CA ALA A 142 -0.63 9.22 -14.44
C ALA A 142 -1.32 10.60 -14.44
N GLU A 143 -1.37 11.30 -13.29
CA GLU A 143 -1.89 12.67 -13.20
C GLU A 143 -1.10 13.62 -14.11
N ALA A 144 0.24 13.60 -14.02
CA ALA A 144 1.11 14.43 -14.85
C ALA A 144 0.93 14.14 -16.36
N ALA A 145 0.72 12.87 -16.72
CA ALA A 145 0.44 12.43 -18.07
C ALA A 145 -1.04 12.59 -18.49
N ARG A 146 -1.90 13.16 -17.63
CA ARG A 146 -3.35 13.32 -17.81
C ARG A 146 -4.07 12.01 -18.14
N ARG A 147 -3.64 10.91 -17.50
CA ARG A 147 -4.28 9.60 -17.61
C ARG A 147 -5.30 9.43 -16.47
N GLU A 148 -6.45 8.89 -16.78
CA GLU A 148 -7.50 8.58 -15.78
C GLU A 148 -7.27 7.23 -15.09
N ARG A 149 -6.32 6.44 -15.62
CA ARG A 149 -6.05 5.08 -15.16
C ARG A 149 -4.55 4.79 -15.14
N VAL A 150 -4.13 4.02 -14.14
CA VAL A 150 -2.81 3.40 -14.07
C VAL A 150 -2.95 1.90 -13.89
N THR A 151 -2.14 1.12 -14.61
CA THR A 151 -2.09 -0.34 -14.47
C THR A 151 -0.84 -0.72 -13.67
N LEU A 152 -1.04 -1.56 -12.66
CA LEU A 152 0.01 -2.21 -11.90
C LEU A 152 0.11 -3.66 -12.37
N HIS A 153 1.27 -4.09 -12.83
CA HIS A 153 1.51 -5.47 -13.27
C HIS A 153 2.25 -6.23 -12.17
N LEU A 154 1.54 -7.09 -11.46
CA LEU A 154 2.09 -7.97 -10.45
C LEU A 154 2.37 -9.35 -11.06
N ALA A 155 3.64 -9.75 -11.10
CA ALA A 155 4.05 -11.03 -11.65
C ALA A 155 4.88 -11.80 -10.63
N GLY A 156 4.79 -13.12 -10.66
CA GLY A 156 5.58 -13.98 -9.80
C GLY A 156 6.15 -15.19 -10.53
N ASP A 157 7.26 -15.66 -10.01
CA ASP A 157 7.88 -16.93 -10.35
C ASP A 157 8.34 -17.65 -9.07
N ALA A 158 9.02 -18.79 -9.19
CA ALA A 158 9.45 -19.57 -8.03
C ALA A 158 10.42 -18.82 -7.08
N ASP A 159 11.18 -17.86 -7.60
CA ASP A 159 12.27 -17.21 -6.88
C ASP A 159 11.98 -15.74 -6.55
N SER A 160 11.00 -15.10 -7.22
CA SER A 160 10.73 -13.66 -7.05
C SER A 160 9.27 -13.27 -7.30
N VAL A 161 8.94 -12.09 -6.78
CA VAL A 161 7.74 -11.33 -7.14
C VAL A 161 8.19 -9.99 -7.70
N SER A 162 7.64 -9.58 -8.84
CA SER A 162 7.87 -8.29 -9.45
C SER A 162 6.57 -7.49 -9.53
N LEU A 163 6.67 -6.18 -9.26
CA LEU A 163 5.60 -5.21 -9.48
C LEU A 163 6.12 -4.14 -10.43
N ARG A 164 5.43 -3.92 -11.55
CA ARG A 164 5.75 -2.88 -12.53
C ARG A 164 4.61 -1.89 -12.63
N ALA A 165 4.97 -0.62 -12.73
CA ALA A 165 4.02 0.46 -12.88
C ALA A 165 4.62 1.58 -13.72
N PHE A 166 3.78 2.30 -14.47
CA PHE A 166 4.19 3.54 -15.12
C PHE A 166 4.58 4.57 -14.06
N ALA A 167 5.76 5.16 -14.18
CA ALA A 167 6.26 6.24 -13.32
C ALA A 167 7.22 7.13 -14.09
N LEU A 168 7.29 8.40 -13.71
CA LEU A 168 8.16 9.40 -14.34
C LEU A 168 9.46 9.62 -13.53
N ASP A 169 9.54 9.03 -12.34
CA ASP A 169 10.69 9.09 -11.45
C ASP A 169 10.99 7.72 -10.82
N ASP A 170 12.08 7.62 -10.10
CA ASP A 170 12.58 6.39 -9.47
C ASP A 170 11.84 5.98 -8.19
N GLY A 171 10.74 6.66 -7.86
CA GLY A 171 9.95 6.42 -6.63
C GLY A 171 10.63 6.89 -5.36
N GLY A 172 11.78 7.59 -5.47
CA GLY A 172 12.49 8.21 -4.37
C GLY A 172 13.42 7.28 -3.57
N ALA A 173 14.40 7.89 -2.91
CA ALA A 173 15.42 7.18 -2.14
C ALA A 173 14.84 6.36 -0.97
N TYR A 174 13.73 6.81 -0.39
CA TYR A 174 13.10 6.11 0.71
C TYR A 174 12.42 4.81 0.27
N ALA A 175 11.72 4.82 -0.88
CA ALA A 175 11.14 3.61 -1.45
C ALA A 175 12.24 2.59 -1.81
N ALA A 176 13.34 3.04 -2.40
CA ALA A 176 14.51 2.20 -2.67
C ALA A 176 15.10 1.58 -1.39
N ALA A 177 15.24 2.35 -0.31
CA ALA A 177 15.69 1.85 0.98
C ALA A 177 14.74 0.81 1.58
N LEU A 178 13.42 1.00 1.46
CA LEU A 178 12.42 0.02 1.90
C LEU A 178 12.48 -1.27 1.05
N ALA A 179 12.72 -1.16 -0.26
CA ALA A 179 12.91 -2.33 -1.13
C ALA A 179 14.11 -3.17 -0.68
N VAL A 180 15.25 -2.54 -0.38
CA VAL A 180 16.43 -3.20 0.19
C VAL A 180 16.11 -3.87 1.53
N ARG A 181 15.35 -3.24 2.41
CA ARG A 181 14.90 -3.85 3.69
C ARG A 181 14.02 -5.07 3.49
N CYS A 182 13.30 -5.16 2.38
CA CYS A 182 12.56 -6.35 1.97
C CYS A 182 13.45 -7.38 1.23
N GLY A 183 14.77 -7.14 1.12
CA GLY A 183 15.73 -7.99 0.42
C GLY A 183 15.66 -7.89 -1.11
N GLY A 184 14.96 -6.89 -1.64
CA GLY A 184 14.75 -6.66 -3.06
C GLY A 184 15.39 -5.39 -3.59
N ALA A 185 14.92 -4.93 -4.75
CA ALA A 185 15.37 -3.73 -5.41
C ALA A 185 14.21 -2.98 -6.08
N LEU A 186 14.31 -1.67 -6.12
CA LEU A 186 13.42 -0.77 -6.85
C LEU A 186 14.26 -0.04 -7.89
N LEU A 187 13.88 -0.13 -9.16
CA LEU A 187 14.62 0.43 -10.29
C LEU A 187 13.65 1.14 -11.22
N GLN A 188 14.11 2.25 -11.80
CA GLN A 188 13.42 2.86 -12.94
C GLN A 188 14.04 2.34 -14.24
N VAL A 189 13.20 1.85 -15.14
CA VAL A 189 13.59 1.34 -16.46
C VAL A 189 12.74 2.06 -17.53
N GLY A 190 13.30 3.10 -18.13
CA GLY A 190 12.55 4.00 -19.01
C GLY A 190 11.48 4.79 -18.23
N ASP A 191 10.22 4.63 -18.60
CA ASP A 191 9.06 5.22 -17.95
C ASP A 191 8.29 4.20 -17.06
N GLU A 192 8.94 3.11 -16.68
CA GLU A 192 8.41 2.11 -15.75
C GLU A 192 9.23 2.06 -14.46
N LEU A 193 8.54 2.01 -13.33
CA LEU A 193 9.10 1.66 -12.04
C LEU A 193 8.95 0.16 -11.83
N GLN A 194 10.06 -0.53 -11.57
CA GLN A 194 10.09 -1.96 -11.36
C GLN A 194 10.60 -2.29 -9.97
N LEU A 195 9.72 -2.84 -9.13
CA LEU A 195 10.04 -3.43 -7.84
C LEU A 195 10.23 -4.93 -8.02
N THR A 196 11.35 -5.49 -7.52
CA THR A 196 11.60 -6.93 -7.48
C THR A 196 11.89 -7.36 -6.05
N LEU A 197 11.15 -8.33 -5.54
CA LEU A 197 11.28 -8.87 -4.18
C LEU A 197 11.58 -10.37 -4.24
N PRO A 198 12.56 -10.89 -3.48
CA PRO A 198 12.86 -12.32 -3.47
C PRO A 198 11.74 -13.10 -2.77
N SER A 199 11.43 -14.29 -3.28
CA SER A 199 10.53 -15.22 -2.60
C SER A 199 11.15 -15.72 -1.28
N LEU A 200 10.31 -16.22 -0.38
CA LEU A 200 10.77 -16.87 0.85
C LEU A 200 11.73 -18.04 0.56
N ARG A 201 11.50 -18.76 -0.55
CA ARG A 201 12.38 -19.85 -1.02
C ARG A 201 13.77 -19.31 -1.38
N GLU A 202 13.84 -18.24 -2.14
CA GLU A 202 15.10 -17.63 -2.56
C GLU A 202 15.88 -17.07 -1.36
N VAL A 203 15.19 -16.39 -0.42
CA VAL A 203 15.83 -15.93 0.82
C VAL A 203 16.46 -17.08 1.59
N ARG A 204 15.74 -18.18 1.77
CA ARG A 204 16.27 -19.37 2.45
C ARG A 204 17.46 -19.99 1.71
N ARG A 205 17.42 -20.03 0.37
CA ARG A 205 18.53 -20.51 -0.45
C ARG A 205 19.79 -19.66 -0.23
N ARG A 206 19.68 -18.34 -0.23
CA ARG A 206 20.80 -17.42 0.03
C ARG A 206 21.38 -17.62 1.44
N GLU A 207 20.53 -17.75 2.46
CA GLU A 207 20.95 -17.99 3.85
C GLU A 207 21.72 -19.32 3.98
N GLN A 208 21.33 -20.38 3.26
CA GLN A 208 22.02 -21.67 3.27
C GLN A 208 23.41 -21.59 2.60
N VAL A 209 23.53 -20.86 1.49
CA VAL A 209 24.82 -20.66 0.81
C VAL A 209 25.80 -19.92 1.71
N VAL A 210 25.36 -18.86 2.39
CA VAL A 210 26.22 -18.11 3.33
C VAL A 210 26.71 -19.02 4.48
N ARG A 211 25.81 -19.79 5.10
CA ARG A 211 26.17 -20.73 6.19
C ARG A 211 27.10 -21.88 5.78
N ALA A 212 27.12 -22.24 4.51
CA ALA A 212 28.00 -23.30 4.00
C ALA A 212 29.40 -22.75 3.64
N ALA A 213 29.56 -21.42 3.57
CA ALA A 213 30.83 -20.76 3.26
C ALA A 213 31.62 -20.32 4.52
N ASP A 214 30.95 -20.31 5.69
CA ASP A 214 31.54 -20.08 7.02
C ASP A 214 31.99 -21.42 7.65
#